data_fa3b9f92b43d80eecf87b6387179d4ec
#
_entry.id   fa3b9f92b43d80eecf87b6387179d4ec
#
_cell.length_a   1.000
_cell.length_b   1.000
_cell.length_c   1.000
_cell.angle_alpha   90.00
_cell.angle_beta   90.00
_cell.angle_gamma   90.00
#
_symmetry.space_group_name_H-M   'P 1'
#
loop_
_entity.id
_entity.type
_entity.pdbx_description
1 polymer ?
#
loop_
_entity_poly.entity_id
_entity_poly.type
_entity_poly.pdbx_seq_one_letter_code
_entity_poly.pdbx_strand_id
1 'polypeptide(L)'
;QAGAEAGAEAEPNIIFLCCIGPFLLISLGFAAFGILWAVFYPIMFLYGVIFSERNLNKRMSELVLRERASIDHFGKDPLSTLRGSHIVGGIKETGLVYASIVFSPSHWQLLIAWINQIFGGRIDVIHRVISVGRAEAKQRLREQAQAAGWDDVLNVRIDTAEMTPASKPKGTKAVEVFAYGTGIKFG
;
A
#
# COMPACT_ATOMS: atom_id res chain seq x y z
N GLN A 1 85.84 11.71 -15.02
CA GLN A 1 84.59 12.29 -14.48
C GLN A 1 83.47 12.12 -15.51
N ALA A 2 82.80 11.03 -15.42
CA ALA A 2 81.55 10.79 -16.13
C ALA A 2 80.80 9.72 -15.31
N GLY A 3 79.82 10.11 -14.63
CA GLY A 3 79.04 9.14 -13.88
C GLY A 3 78.26 9.82 -12.76
N ALA A 4 77.03 10.23 -13.06
CA ALA A 4 75.94 10.38 -12.11
C ALA A 4 74.82 11.27 -12.65
N GLU A 5 74.11 10.81 -13.68
CA GLU A 5 72.77 11.38 -13.98
C GLU A 5 71.90 10.28 -14.63
N ALA A 6 71.59 9.26 -13.89
CA ALA A 6 70.59 8.29 -14.28
C ALA A 6 69.80 7.81 -13.04
N GLY A 7 68.92 8.64 -12.56
CA GLY A 7 68.22 8.22 -11.37
C GLY A 7 67.08 9.10 -10.87
N ALA A 8 66.39 9.89 -11.70
CA ALA A 8 65.36 10.80 -11.17
C ALA A 8 64.05 10.88 -11.96
N GLU A 9 63.78 10.02 -12.95
CA GLU A 9 62.54 10.12 -13.74
C GLU A 9 61.47 9.03 -13.49
N ALA A 10 61.70 8.09 -12.56
CA ALA A 10 60.77 7.04 -12.29
C ALA A 10 59.74 7.30 -11.19
N GLU A 11 59.87 8.41 -10.46
CA GLU A 11 59.09 8.69 -9.23
C GLU A 11 57.65 9.21 -9.48
N PRO A 12 57.32 10.02 -10.49
CA PRO A 12 55.97 10.58 -10.63
C PRO A 12 54.90 9.51 -10.97
N ASN A 13 55.25 8.42 -11.60
CA ASN A 13 54.33 7.36 -11.97
C ASN A 13 53.93 6.50 -10.76
N ILE A 14 54.83 6.31 -9.81
CA ILE A 14 54.55 5.51 -8.60
C ILE A 14 53.63 6.27 -7.64
N ILE A 15 53.87 7.54 -7.45
CA ILE A 15 53.02 8.42 -6.60
C ILE A 15 51.63 8.55 -7.25
N PHE A 16 51.60 8.75 -8.56
CA PHE A 16 50.32 8.78 -9.31
C PHE A 16 49.56 7.47 -9.17
N LEU A 17 50.23 6.33 -9.32
CA LEU A 17 49.59 5.01 -9.27
C LEU A 17 49.13 4.63 -7.84
N CYS A 18 49.94 4.97 -6.82
CA CYS A 18 49.60 4.61 -5.42
C CYS A 18 48.64 5.56 -4.74
N CYS A 19 48.69 6.87 -5.02
CA CYS A 19 47.87 7.85 -4.31
C CYS A 19 46.68 8.36 -5.11
N ILE A 20 46.86 8.62 -6.41
CA ILE A 20 45.79 9.20 -7.25
C ILE A 20 44.95 8.13 -7.94
N GLY A 21 45.58 7.01 -8.35
CA GLY A 21 44.89 5.89 -9.05
C GLY A 21 43.70 5.35 -8.29
N PRO A 22 43.78 5.01 -7.01
CA PRO A 22 42.64 4.50 -6.25
C PRO A 22 41.49 5.53 -6.13
N PHE A 23 41.83 6.82 -5.97
CA PHE A 23 40.80 7.88 -5.92
C PHE A 23 40.07 8.03 -7.25
N LEU A 24 40.78 7.98 -8.36
CA LEU A 24 40.17 8.02 -9.70
C LEU A 24 39.28 6.80 -9.96
N LEU A 25 39.69 5.61 -9.57
CA LEU A 25 38.88 4.41 -9.70
C LEU A 25 37.60 4.48 -8.85
N ILE A 26 37.73 4.95 -7.62
CA ILE A 26 36.57 5.15 -6.73
C ILE A 26 35.64 6.21 -7.29
N SER A 27 36.14 7.36 -7.74
CA SER A 27 35.32 8.43 -8.31
C SER A 27 34.63 8.00 -9.62
N LEU A 28 35.32 7.24 -10.48
CA LEU A 28 34.74 6.66 -11.68
C LEU A 28 33.65 5.63 -11.34
N GLY A 29 33.88 4.81 -10.31
CA GLY A 29 32.88 3.87 -9.79
C GLY A 29 31.61 4.58 -9.29
N PHE A 30 31.77 5.65 -8.52
CA PHE A 30 30.63 6.45 -8.07
C PHE A 30 29.91 7.16 -9.24
N ALA A 31 30.65 7.67 -10.21
CA ALA A 31 30.06 8.27 -11.42
C ALA A 31 29.27 7.25 -12.23
N ALA A 32 29.83 6.08 -12.47
CA ALA A 32 29.15 4.99 -13.18
C ALA A 32 27.91 4.51 -12.44
N PHE A 33 28.00 4.35 -11.11
CA PHE A 33 26.86 4.03 -10.25
C PHE A 33 25.78 5.11 -10.31
N GLY A 34 26.17 6.39 -10.25
CA GLY A 34 25.23 7.51 -10.36
C GLY A 34 24.48 7.55 -11.68
N ILE A 35 25.17 7.31 -12.80
CA ILE A 35 24.56 7.23 -14.13
C ILE A 35 23.59 6.02 -14.21
N LEU A 36 24.03 4.85 -13.74
CA LEU A 36 23.20 3.65 -13.72
C LEU A 36 21.93 3.89 -12.89
N TRP A 37 22.08 4.51 -11.72
CA TRP A 37 20.95 4.82 -10.84
C TRP A 37 20.00 5.85 -11.45
N ALA A 38 20.54 6.89 -12.12
CA ALA A 38 19.75 7.92 -12.79
C ALA A 38 18.86 7.36 -13.93
N VAL A 39 19.31 6.29 -14.60
CA VAL A 39 18.53 5.61 -15.63
C VAL A 39 17.58 4.59 -15.03
N PHE A 40 18.05 3.80 -14.06
CA PHE A 40 17.27 2.72 -13.47
C PHE A 40 16.10 3.22 -12.62
N TYR A 41 16.29 4.33 -11.89
CA TYR A 41 15.28 4.90 -11.01
C TYR A 41 13.98 5.32 -11.73
N PRO A 42 14.01 6.09 -12.83
CA PRO A 42 12.80 6.45 -13.56
C PRO A 42 12.11 5.22 -14.22
N ILE A 43 12.89 4.23 -14.66
CA ILE A 43 12.31 2.98 -15.20
C ILE A 43 11.57 2.22 -14.10
N MET A 44 12.17 2.06 -12.92
CA MET A 44 11.52 1.44 -11.76
C MET A 44 10.31 2.23 -11.29
N PHE A 45 10.37 3.56 -11.36
CA PHE A 45 9.24 4.42 -11.04
C PHE A 45 8.05 4.16 -11.97
N LEU A 46 8.26 4.21 -13.29
CA LEU A 46 7.21 3.94 -14.28
C LEU A 46 6.64 2.53 -14.12
N TYR A 47 7.52 1.54 -13.93
CA TYR A 47 7.11 0.17 -13.67
C TYR A 47 6.24 0.09 -12.41
N GLY A 48 6.67 0.69 -11.30
CA GLY A 48 5.93 0.70 -10.03
C GLY A 48 4.56 1.36 -10.15
N VAL A 49 4.44 2.46 -10.90
CA VAL A 49 3.16 3.14 -11.15
C VAL A 49 2.19 2.23 -11.89
N ILE A 50 2.63 1.67 -13.03
CA ILE A 50 1.79 0.82 -13.89
C ILE A 50 1.35 -0.45 -13.15
N PHE A 51 2.27 -1.12 -12.47
CA PHE A 51 1.95 -2.36 -11.75
C PHE A 51 1.10 -2.12 -10.50
N SER A 52 1.30 -1.01 -9.80
CA SER A 52 0.48 -0.66 -8.63
C SER A 52 -0.98 -0.46 -9.01
N GLU A 53 -1.24 0.23 -10.11
CA GLU A 53 -2.61 0.46 -10.59
C GLU A 53 -3.26 -0.84 -11.09
N ARG A 54 -2.52 -1.63 -11.85
CA ARG A 54 -3.01 -2.93 -12.37
C ARG A 54 -3.36 -3.89 -11.22
N ASN A 55 -2.53 -3.94 -10.18
CA ASN A 55 -2.78 -4.79 -9.01
C ASN A 55 -4.02 -4.32 -8.23
N LEU A 56 -4.21 -3.00 -8.08
CA LEU A 56 -5.40 -2.46 -7.43
C LEU A 56 -6.68 -2.78 -8.22
N ASN A 57 -6.65 -2.62 -9.54
CA ASN A 57 -7.78 -2.95 -10.40
C ASN A 57 -8.11 -4.46 -10.36
N LYS A 58 -7.10 -5.33 -10.31
CA LYS A 58 -7.29 -6.77 -10.15
C LYS A 58 -7.99 -7.10 -8.82
N ARG A 59 -7.52 -6.52 -7.71
CA ARG A 59 -8.17 -6.67 -6.40
C ARG A 59 -9.62 -6.20 -6.41
N MET A 60 -9.91 -5.08 -7.08
CA MET A 60 -11.29 -4.60 -7.22
C MET A 60 -12.16 -5.57 -8.01
N SER A 61 -11.68 -6.15 -9.10
CA SER A 61 -12.45 -7.14 -9.86
C SER A 61 -12.73 -8.43 -9.07
N GLU A 62 -11.75 -8.92 -8.34
CA GLU A 62 -11.91 -10.06 -7.44
C GLU A 62 -12.92 -9.76 -6.33
N LEU A 63 -12.89 -8.55 -5.78
CA LEU A 63 -13.82 -8.10 -4.75
C LEU A 63 -15.26 -8.06 -5.27
N VAL A 64 -15.48 -7.53 -6.47
CA VAL A 64 -16.82 -7.52 -7.10
C VAL A 64 -17.37 -8.93 -7.32
N LEU A 65 -16.52 -9.88 -7.69
CA LEU A 65 -16.94 -11.28 -7.85
C LEU A 65 -17.36 -11.90 -6.50
N ARG A 66 -16.58 -11.67 -5.45
CA ARG A 66 -16.90 -12.15 -4.09
C ARG A 66 -18.16 -11.47 -3.54
N GLU A 67 -18.35 -10.17 -3.82
CA GLU A 67 -19.55 -9.44 -3.43
C GLU A 67 -20.81 -10.05 -4.09
N ARG A 68 -20.77 -10.32 -5.38
CA ARG A 68 -21.87 -10.97 -6.09
C ARG A 68 -22.17 -12.34 -5.49
N ALA A 69 -21.16 -13.17 -5.25
CA ALA A 69 -21.35 -14.48 -4.64
C ALA A 69 -22.01 -14.41 -3.25
N SER A 70 -21.63 -13.40 -2.44
CA SER A 70 -22.27 -13.19 -1.13
C SER A 70 -23.72 -12.71 -1.28
N ILE A 71 -23.99 -11.77 -2.18
CA ILE A 71 -25.35 -11.29 -2.44
C ILE A 71 -26.25 -12.42 -2.98
N ASP A 72 -25.73 -13.25 -3.86
CA ASP A 72 -26.47 -14.41 -4.39
C ASP A 72 -26.82 -15.41 -3.27
N HIS A 73 -25.92 -15.61 -2.30
CA HIS A 73 -26.18 -16.46 -1.14
C HIS A 73 -27.31 -15.94 -0.25
N PHE A 74 -27.33 -14.63 0.03
CA PHE A 74 -28.36 -14.01 0.88
C PHE A 74 -29.64 -13.62 0.12
N GLY A 75 -29.61 -13.64 -1.22
CA GLY A 75 -30.70 -13.16 -2.07
C GLY A 75 -30.87 -11.63 -2.09
N LYS A 76 -30.10 -10.90 -1.24
CA LYS A 76 -30.06 -9.44 -1.13
C LYS A 76 -28.72 -9.03 -0.50
N ASP A 77 -28.41 -7.74 -0.46
CA ASP A 77 -27.27 -7.26 0.36
C ASP A 77 -27.66 -7.37 1.85
N PRO A 78 -26.97 -8.22 2.63
CA PRO A 78 -27.29 -8.40 4.05
C PRO A 78 -26.86 -7.21 4.92
N LEU A 79 -26.04 -6.29 4.38
CA LEU A 79 -25.50 -5.16 5.16
C LEU A 79 -26.46 -3.98 5.15
N SER A 80 -26.96 -3.60 6.31
CA SER A 80 -27.82 -2.42 6.49
C SER A 80 -27.23 -1.45 7.52
N THR A 81 -27.25 -0.18 7.18
CA THR A 81 -26.89 0.90 8.13
C THR A 81 -28.05 1.28 9.06
N LEU A 82 -29.25 0.76 8.75
CA LEU A 82 -30.45 1.05 9.52
C LEU A 82 -30.43 0.32 10.87
N ARG A 83 -31.11 0.90 11.84
CA ARG A 83 -31.41 0.24 13.12
C ARG A 83 -32.59 -0.68 12.92
N GLY A 84 -32.71 -1.73 13.75
CA GLY A 84 -33.72 -2.78 13.63
C GLY A 84 -35.20 -2.39 13.70
N SER A 85 -35.52 -1.09 13.80
CA SER A 85 -36.90 -0.59 13.94
C SER A 85 -37.83 -0.87 12.75
N HIS A 86 -37.28 -1.25 11.59
CA HIS A 86 -38.02 -1.55 10.35
C HIS A 86 -38.30 -3.07 10.17
N ILE A 87 -37.78 -3.89 11.09
CA ILE A 87 -37.92 -5.34 10.98
C ILE A 87 -39.32 -5.73 11.52
N VAL A 88 -40.13 -6.25 10.60
CA VAL A 88 -41.44 -6.84 10.93
C VAL A 88 -41.22 -8.35 11.08
N GLY A 89 -41.19 -8.83 12.29
CA GLY A 89 -40.96 -10.25 12.60
C GLY A 89 -40.06 -10.38 13.85
N GLY A 90 -40.13 -11.52 14.50
CA GLY A 90 -39.32 -11.77 15.70
C GLY A 90 -37.84 -11.96 15.35
N ILE A 91 -36.97 -11.35 16.11
CA ILE A 91 -35.52 -11.64 16.07
C ILE A 91 -35.27 -12.75 17.09
N LYS A 92 -34.75 -13.88 16.63
CA LYS A 92 -34.46 -15.04 17.49
C LYS A 92 -33.11 -14.89 18.18
N GLU A 93 -32.09 -14.49 17.42
CA GLU A 93 -30.72 -14.39 17.91
C GLU A 93 -30.07 -13.10 17.37
N THR A 94 -29.18 -12.54 18.16
CA THR A 94 -28.36 -11.39 17.77
C THR A 94 -26.92 -11.60 18.21
N GLY A 95 -25.98 -11.10 17.42
CA GLY A 95 -24.56 -11.19 17.75
C GLY A 95 -23.74 -10.08 17.10
N LEU A 96 -22.56 -9.86 17.63
CA LEU A 96 -21.61 -8.91 17.02
C LEU A 96 -20.91 -9.58 15.84
N VAL A 97 -20.92 -8.91 14.69
CA VAL A 97 -20.13 -9.28 13.52
C VAL A 97 -19.14 -8.17 13.24
N TYR A 98 -17.88 -8.50 13.03
CA TYR A 98 -16.85 -7.52 12.75
C TYR A 98 -15.79 -8.05 11.79
N ALA A 99 -15.16 -7.15 11.06
CA ALA A 99 -14.04 -7.45 10.19
C ALA A 99 -13.05 -6.29 10.21
N SER A 100 -11.77 -6.58 10.27
CA SER A 100 -10.70 -5.60 10.18
C SER A 100 -9.79 -5.91 8.99
N ILE A 101 -9.29 -4.86 8.37
CA ILE A 101 -8.30 -4.95 7.31
C ILE A 101 -7.31 -3.80 7.42
N VAL A 102 -6.04 -4.11 7.24
CA VAL A 102 -4.97 -3.11 7.21
C VAL A 102 -4.48 -2.95 5.77
N PHE A 103 -4.54 -1.73 5.28
CA PHE A 103 -4.01 -1.35 3.98
C PHE A 103 -2.82 -0.41 4.13
N SER A 104 -1.73 -0.72 3.43
CA SER A 104 -0.58 0.18 3.32
C SER A 104 -0.42 0.61 1.87
N PRO A 105 -0.38 1.91 1.58
CA PRO A 105 -0.06 2.39 0.25
C PRO A 105 1.37 1.99 -0.12
N SER A 106 1.61 1.68 -1.40
CA SER A 106 2.95 1.39 -1.88
C SER A 106 3.84 2.64 -1.86
N HIS A 107 5.17 2.46 -1.78
CA HIS A 107 6.11 3.59 -1.85
C HIS A 107 5.90 4.47 -3.09
N TRP A 108 5.55 3.87 -4.22
CA TRP A 108 5.27 4.58 -5.48
C TRP A 108 4.00 5.43 -5.40
N GLN A 109 2.96 4.93 -4.75
CA GLN A 109 1.73 5.69 -4.50
C GLN A 109 1.98 6.88 -3.58
N LEU A 110 2.83 6.72 -2.56
CA LEU A 110 3.24 7.80 -1.68
C LEU A 110 4.08 8.86 -2.41
N LEU A 111 4.97 8.44 -3.31
CA LEU A 111 5.77 9.36 -4.13
C LEU A 111 4.89 10.16 -5.08
N ILE A 112 3.92 9.54 -5.75
CA ILE A 112 2.95 10.23 -6.60
C ILE A 112 2.11 11.22 -5.77
N ALA A 113 1.63 10.80 -4.60
CA ALA A 113 0.89 11.68 -3.70
C ALA A 113 1.73 12.89 -3.26
N TRP A 114 3.03 12.69 -2.99
CA TRP A 114 3.95 13.77 -2.65
C TRP A 114 4.16 14.74 -3.82
N ILE A 115 4.35 14.25 -5.05
CA ILE A 115 4.47 15.09 -6.26
C ILE A 115 3.19 15.90 -6.45
N ASN A 116 2.02 15.26 -6.35
CA ASN A 116 0.73 15.95 -6.48
C ASN A 116 0.52 17.01 -5.39
N GLN A 117 1.10 16.80 -4.20
CA GLN A 117 1.05 17.78 -3.11
C GLN A 117 1.86 19.06 -3.43
N ILE A 118 2.96 18.94 -4.19
CA ILE A 118 3.78 20.09 -4.62
C ILE A 118 3.03 20.94 -5.67
N PHE A 119 2.35 20.27 -6.62
CA PHE A 119 1.64 20.97 -7.70
C PHE A 119 0.21 21.39 -7.31
N GLY A 120 -0.26 21.00 -6.13
CA GLY A 120 -1.64 21.23 -5.69
C GLY A 120 -2.63 20.39 -6.50
N GLY A 121 -3.43 19.57 -5.84
CA GLY A 121 -4.43 18.73 -6.51
C GLY A 121 -5.10 17.75 -5.55
N ARG A 122 -6.13 17.06 -6.02
CA ARG A 122 -6.80 16.01 -5.26
C ARG A 122 -5.87 14.80 -5.15
N ILE A 123 -5.74 14.26 -3.94
CA ILE A 123 -4.95 13.07 -3.69
C ILE A 123 -5.80 11.82 -4.01
N ASP A 124 -6.20 11.68 -5.28
CA ASP A 124 -7.10 10.61 -5.73
C ASP A 124 -6.53 9.21 -5.49
N VAL A 125 -5.21 9.06 -5.51
CA VAL A 125 -4.54 7.77 -5.27
C VAL A 125 -4.80 7.26 -3.86
N ILE A 126 -4.66 8.09 -2.83
CA ILE A 126 -4.92 7.71 -1.44
C ILE A 126 -6.41 7.46 -1.23
N HIS A 127 -7.26 8.30 -1.81
CA HIS A 127 -8.71 8.13 -1.73
C HIS A 127 -9.16 6.80 -2.32
N ARG A 128 -8.55 6.38 -3.42
CA ARG A 128 -8.82 5.10 -4.08
C ARG A 128 -8.39 3.91 -3.22
N VAL A 129 -7.23 3.98 -2.57
CA VAL A 129 -6.75 2.94 -1.64
C VAL A 129 -7.69 2.79 -0.45
N ILE A 130 -8.14 3.89 0.16
CA ILE A 130 -9.09 3.87 1.28
C ILE A 130 -10.44 3.31 0.85
N SER A 131 -10.95 3.67 -0.34
CA SER A 131 -12.23 3.16 -0.84
C SER A 131 -12.19 1.66 -1.10
N VAL A 132 -11.09 1.14 -1.65
CA VAL A 132 -10.87 -0.31 -1.80
C VAL A 132 -10.81 -0.99 -0.42
N GLY A 133 -10.11 -0.40 0.54
CA GLY A 133 -10.08 -0.92 1.92
C GLY A 133 -11.46 -1.01 2.56
N ARG A 134 -12.29 0.04 2.39
CA ARG A 134 -13.67 0.03 2.89
C ARG A 134 -14.54 -1.02 2.19
N ALA A 135 -14.40 -1.19 0.89
CA ALA A 135 -15.13 -2.21 0.14
C ALA A 135 -14.73 -3.62 0.57
N GLU A 136 -13.42 -3.88 0.76
CA GLU A 136 -12.92 -5.16 1.26
C GLU A 136 -13.38 -5.44 2.69
N ALA A 137 -13.39 -4.44 3.58
CA ALA A 137 -13.89 -4.60 4.95
C ALA A 137 -15.39 -4.98 4.97
N LYS A 138 -16.20 -4.34 4.12
CA LYS A 138 -17.61 -4.71 3.95
C LYS A 138 -17.75 -6.15 3.45
N GLN A 139 -16.95 -6.53 2.46
CA GLN A 139 -17.02 -7.86 1.90
C GLN A 139 -16.66 -8.93 2.93
N ARG A 140 -15.61 -8.70 3.72
CA ARG A 140 -15.27 -9.59 4.85
C ARG A 140 -16.36 -9.65 5.90
N LEU A 141 -17.06 -8.53 6.14
CA LEU A 141 -18.18 -8.52 7.07
C LEU A 141 -19.34 -9.40 6.57
N ARG A 142 -19.64 -9.39 5.23
CA ARG A 142 -20.62 -10.32 4.63
C ARG A 142 -20.19 -11.77 4.78
N GLU A 143 -18.93 -12.08 4.50
CA GLU A 143 -18.38 -13.43 4.62
C GLU A 143 -18.39 -13.93 6.08
N GLN A 144 -18.11 -13.07 7.05
CA GLN A 144 -18.22 -13.39 8.47
C GLN A 144 -19.67 -13.64 8.89
N ALA A 145 -20.60 -12.83 8.38
CA ALA A 145 -22.03 -13.04 8.63
C ALA A 145 -22.50 -14.37 8.06
N GLN A 146 -22.10 -14.69 6.83
CA GLN A 146 -22.40 -15.97 6.18
C GLN A 146 -21.81 -17.15 6.96
N ALA A 147 -20.54 -17.06 7.36
CA ALA A 147 -19.87 -18.12 8.12
C ALA A 147 -20.50 -18.35 9.50
N ALA A 148 -21.03 -17.31 10.14
CA ALA A 148 -21.72 -17.40 11.43
C ALA A 148 -23.21 -17.77 11.30
N GLY A 149 -23.74 -17.87 10.08
CA GLY A 149 -25.14 -18.24 9.84
C GLY A 149 -26.15 -17.17 10.19
N TRP A 150 -25.76 -15.89 10.10
CA TRP A 150 -26.67 -14.76 10.26
C TRP A 150 -27.46 -14.52 8.98
N ASP A 151 -28.71 -14.09 9.13
CA ASP A 151 -29.60 -13.81 8.00
C ASP A 151 -29.41 -12.37 7.49
N ASP A 152 -29.09 -11.44 8.41
CA ASP A 152 -28.90 -10.02 8.09
C ASP A 152 -27.91 -9.36 9.08
N VAL A 153 -27.33 -8.23 8.69
CA VAL A 153 -26.43 -7.44 9.55
C VAL A 153 -26.91 -5.99 9.61
N LEU A 154 -27.30 -5.57 10.77
CA LEU A 154 -27.87 -4.24 11.04
C LEU A 154 -26.84 -3.29 11.66
N ASN A 155 -27.14 -1.99 11.56
CA ASN A 155 -26.34 -0.93 12.17
C ASN A 155 -24.86 -1.02 11.78
N VAL A 156 -24.60 -1.32 10.51
CA VAL A 156 -23.22 -1.44 10.00
C VAL A 156 -22.51 -0.09 10.11
N ARG A 157 -21.35 -0.11 10.74
CA ARG A 157 -20.45 1.03 10.89
C ARG A 157 -19.08 0.68 10.31
N ILE A 158 -18.41 1.70 9.76
CA ILE A 158 -17.07 1.55 9.21
C ILE A 158 -16.24 2.68 9.76
N ASP A 159 -15.25 2.32 10.54
CA ASP A 159 -14.27 3.23 11.11
C ASP A 159 -12.93 3.06 10.40
N THR A 160 -12.21 4.15 10.25
CA THR A 160 -10.88 4.15 9.65
C THR A 160 -9.90 4.78 10.63
N ALA A 161 -8.84 4.06 10.96
CA ALA A 161 -7.77 4.54 11.82
C ALA A 161 -6.46 4.62 11.05
N GLU A 162 -5.69 5.68 11.26
CA GLU A 162 -4.32 5.75 10.74
C GLU A 162 -3.38 5.05 11.72
N MET A 163 -2.64 4.07 11.21
CA MET A 163 -1.58 3.40 11.95
C MET A 163 -0.23 4.00 11.58
N THR A 164 0.31 4.82 12.45
CA THR A 164 1.67 5.37 12.30
C THR A 164 2.57 4.70 13.34
N PRO A 165 3.67 4.04 12.94
CA PRO A 165 4.63 3.50 13.91
C PRO A 165 5.15 4.60 14.82
N ALA A 166 5.05 4.44 16.13
CA ALA A 166 5.48 5.41 17.13
C ALA A 166 6.98 5.78 17.01
N SER A 167 7.78 4.88 16.44
CA SER A 167 9.23 5.05 16.27
C SER A 167 9.65 5.89 15.06
N LYS A 168 8.75 6.16 14.11
CA LYS A 168 9.04 6.94 12.90
C LYS A 168 7.86 7.83 12.51
N PRO A 169 7.80 9.07 12.98
CA PRO A 169 6.70 10.00 12.67
C PRO A 169 6.54 10.31 11.17
N LYS A 170 7.53 9.96 10.34
CA LYS A 170 7.50 10.06 8.86
C LYS A 170 7.46 8.69 8.17
N GLY A 171 7.14 7.61 8.89
CA GLY A 171 7.06 6.25 8.33
C GLY A 171 5.87 6.02 7.41
N THR A 172 5.83 4.86 6.78
CA THR A 172 4.73 4.41 5.91
C THR A 172 3.43 4.39 6.71
N LYS A 173 2.51 5.25 6.34
CA LYS A 173 1.19 5.30 6.96
C LYS A 173 0.38 4.10 6.48
N ALA A 174 0.03 3.22 7.41
CA ALA A 174 -0.98 2.20 7.16
C ALA A 174 -2.34 2.73 7.62
N VAL A 175 -3.39 2.31 6.93
CA VAL A 175 -4.76 2.63 7.29
C VAL A 175 -5.45 1.34 7.67
N GLU A 176 -5.94 1.26 8.89
CA GLU A 176 -6.84 0.21 9.33
C GLU A 176 -8.27 0.62 9.02
N VAL A 177 -9.01 -0.29 8.41
CA VAL A 177 -10.46 -0.15 8.22
C VAL A 177 -11.13 -1.23 9.02
N PHE A 178 -11.94 -0.82 9.98
CA PHE A 178 -12.71 -1.68 10.84
C PHE A 178 -14.19 -1.55 10.52
N ALA A 179 -14.82 -2.66 10.10
CA ALA A 179 -16.25 -2.74 9.84
C ALA A 179 -16.91 -3.62 10.88
N TYR A 180 -18.03 -3.18 11.45
CA TYR A 180 -18.78 -3.94 12.45
C TYR A 180 -20.27 -3.67 12.34
N GLY A 181 -21.06 -4.60 12.85
CA GLY A 181 -22.51 -4.51 12.87
C GLY A 181 -23.13 -5.57 13.78
N THR A 182 -24.44 -5.56 13.88
CA THR A 182 -25.21 -6.54 14.63
C THR A 182 -25.80 -7.56 13.68
N GLY A 183 -25.29 -8.79 13.72
CA GLY A 183 -25.88 -9.94 13.03
C GLY A 183 -27.19 -10.31 13.70
N ILE A 184 -28.19 -10.62 12.89
CA ILE A 184 -29.49 -11.06 13.34
C ILE A 184 -29.91 -12.35 12.64
N LYS A 185 -30.69 -13.15 13.38
CA LYS A 185 -31.33 -14.34 12.86
C LYS A 185 -32.82 -14.24 13.07
N PHE A 186 -33.58 -14.45 12.01
CA PHE A 186 -35.04 -14.43 12.10
C PHE A 186 -35.59 -15.71 12.75
N GLY A 187 -36.74 -15.59 13.38
CA GLY A 187 -37.44 -16.71 14.05
C GLY A 187 -38.27 -17.51 13.12
#